data_fb9c12a810359051f204e6b1ab3e6721
#
_entry.id   fb9c12a810359051f204e6b1ab3e6721
#
_cell.length_a   1.000
_cell.length_b   1.000
_cell.length_c   1.000
_cell.angle_alpha   90.00
_cell.angle_beta   90.00
_cell.angle_gamma   90.00
#
_symmetry.space_group_name_H-M   'P 1'
#
loop_
_entity.id
_entity.type
_entity.pdbx_description
1 polymer ?
#
loop_
_entity_poly.entity_id
_entity_poly.type
_entity_poly.pdbx_seq_one_letter_code
_entity_poly.pdbx_strand_id
1 'polypeptide(L)'
;TICIPFNADYDGDAMKLHFVQSQESIEQAKERMALGKNIIHARYGKLTIATDQDQTTGLALLTMPIATKKGQYSNGLGYTKEEGIPFFNKQRVLNFLAAAWDRQSDGSIDYMTELPEPDYKFNGKDYWTGRAVVSTFLPDFLNATFEGNNPVRDEDGLMVRKQLYRQLYNGEFDTKEIKEVVNIRDGVLLSGTLDKNAFGEGGASIAPAFFYRYGYDKGQEVLVDFINKFTRLAFEAHKQIGYTITVPDCSLSLLDVREPIKEQYDMVSKQIMKIQKAYDNRTLHELPDLTPSDQT
;
A
#
# COMPACT_ATOMS: atom_id res chain seq x y z
N THR A 1 -12.70 -0.01 -3.44
CA THR A 1 -13.03 0.06 -2.00
C THR A 1 -14.29 -0.73 -1.64
N ILE A 2 -15.37 -0.62 -2.42
CA ILE A 2 -16.64 -1.32 -2.15
C ILE A 2 -16.59 -2.83 -2.48
N CYS A 3 -15.68 -3.28 -3.31
CA CYS A 3 -15.56 -4.69 -3.71
C CYS A 3 -15.20 -5.60 -2.53
N ILE A 4 -14.32 -5.12 -1.63
CA ILE A 4 -13.86 -5.89 -0.47
C ILE A 4 -15.05 -6.36 0.42
N PRO A 5 -15.96 -5.48 0.88
CA PRO A 5 -17.09 -5.90 1.71
C PRO A 5 -18.03 -6.89 1.05
N PHE A 6 -18.18 -6.82 -0.28
CA PHE A 6 -19.03 -7.70 -1.04
C PHE A 6 -18.30 -8.94 -1.57
N ASN A 7 -16.99 -9.02 -1.36
CA ASN A 7 -16.12 -10.04 -1.96
C ASN A 7 -16.35 -10.18 -3.47
N ALA A 8 -16.48 -9.01 -4.13
CA ALA A 8 -16.77 -8.91 -5.56
C ALA A 8 -15.53 -8.44 -6.33
N ASP A 9 -15.41 -8.88 -7.56
CA ASP A 9 -14.44 -8.38 -8.54
C ASP A 9 -15.12 -8.03 -9.88
N TYR A 10 -14.35 -7.79 -10.91
CA TYR A 10 -14.84 -7.33 -12.21
C TYR A 10 -14.76 -8.43 -13.28
N ASP A 11 -14.80 -9.70 -12.89
CA ASP A 11 -14.72 -10.85 -13.80
C ASP A 11 -16.10 -11.38 -14.26
N GLY A 12 -17.18 -10.70 -13.88
CA GLY A 12 -18.55 -11.05 -14.24
C GLY A 12 -19.46 -11.37 -13.06
N ASP A 13 -19.06 -10.99 -11.85
CA ASP A 13 -19.86 -11.15 -10.65
C ASP A 13 -21.24 -10.50 -10.79
N ALA A 14 -22.29 -11.22 -10.40
CA ALA A 14 -23.63 -10.72 -10.35
C ALA A 14 -24.00 -10.30 -8.92
N MET A 15 -24.63 -9.13 -8.79
CA MET A 15 -25.13 -8.62 -7.52
C MET A 15 -26.66 -8.46 -7.58
N LYS A 16 -27.32 -8.62 -6.43
CA LYS A 16 -28.75 -8.41 -6.30
C LYS A 16 -29.04 -7.08 -5.63
N LEU A 17 -29.98 -6.35 -6.20
CA LEU A 17 -30.56 -5.16 -5.59
C LEU A 17 -31.85 -5.55 -4.87
N HIS A 18 -31.92 -5.31 -3.55
CA HIS A 18 -33.09 -5.57 -2.74
C HIS A 18 -33.76 -4.26 -2.33
N PHE A 19 -35.06 -4.15 -2.59
CA PHE A 19 -35.88 -3.01 -2.17
C PHE A 19 -36.54 -3.30 -0.84
N VAL A 20 -36.09 -2.56 0.19
CA VAL A 20 -36.65 -2.65 1.53
C VAL A 20 -37.96 -1.86 1.58
N GLN A 21 -39.08 -2.48 1.98
CA GLN A 21 -40.41 -1.89 1.84
C GLN A 21 -40.96 -1.24 3.10
N SER A 22 -40.64 -1.75 4.31
CA SER A 22 -41.17 -1.18 5.54
C SER A 22 -40.20 -0.12 6.09
N GLN A 23 -40.77 0.94 6.71
CA GLN A 23 -39.99 1.98 7.34
C GLN A 23 -39.06 1.42 8.43
N GLU A 24 -39.52 0.49 9.22
CA GLU A 24 -38.74 -0.18 10.26
C GLU A 24 -37.53 -0.95 9.68
N SER A 25 -37.74 -1.67 8.58
CA SER A 25 -36.65 -2.38 7.90
C SER A 25 -35.63 -1.41 7.26
N ILE A 26 -36.09 -0.25 6.76
CA ILE A 26 -35.21 0.80 6.23
C ILE A 26 -34.32 1.36 7.35
N GLU A 27 -34.90 1.62 8.53
CA GLU A 27 -34.15 2.12 9.68
C GLU A 27 -33.13 1.10 10.16
N GLN A 28 -33.51 -0.18 10.29
CA GLN A 28 -32.59 -1.26 10.65
C GLN A 28 -31.45 -1.41 9.62
N ALA A 29 -31.74 -1.31 8.33
CA ALA A 29 -30.73 -1.37 7.29
C ALA A 29 -29.74 -0.21 7.42
N LYS A 30 -30.20 1.02 7.67
CA LYS A 30 -29.35 2.19 7.88
C LYS A 30 -28.51 2.10 9.14
N GLU A 31 -29.07 1.56 10.23
CA GLU A 31 -28.37 1.48 11.51
C GLU A 31 -27.36 0.33 11.57
N ARG A 32 -27.69 -0.83 11.02
CA ARG A 32 -26.92 -2.07 11.22
C ARG A 32 -26.19 -2.56 9.99
N MET A 33 -26.70 -2.27 8.78
CA MET A 33 -26.12 -2.78 7.55
C MET A 33 -25.33 -1.73 6.76
N ALA A 34 -25.42 -0.46 7.14
CA ALA A 34 -24.63 0.58 6.47
C ALA A 34 -23.14 0.25 6.53
N LEU A 35 -22.47 0.30 5.38
CA LEU A 35 -21.07 -0.08 5.25
C LEU A 35 -20.16 0.72 6.17
N GLY A 36 -20.41 2.03 6.32
CA GLY A 36 -19.64 2.90 7.22
C GLY A 36 -19.75 2.56 8.70
N LYS A 37 -20.72 1.72 9.09
CA LYS A 37 -20.87 1.21 10.47
C LYS A 37 -20.34 -0.22 10.65
N ASN A 38 -19.87 -0.85 9.57
CA ASN A 38 -19.35 -2.22 9.55
C ASN A 38 -17.97 -2.29 8.92
N ILE A 39 -17.12 -1.32 9.25
CA ILE A 39 -15.79 -1.21 8.65
C ILE A 39 -14.78 -2.21 9.24
N ILE A 40 -15.13 -2.87 10.34
CA ILE A 40 -14.34 -3.96 10.91
C ILE A 40 -15.06 -5.29 10.65
N HIS A 41 -14.38 -6.20 10.01
CA HIS A 41 -14.89 -7.54 9.74
C HIS A 41 -15.01 -8.34 11.03
N ALA A 42 -16.22 -8.78 11.36
CA ALA A 42 -16.52 -9.48 12.62
C ALA A 42 -15.70 -10.78 12.81
N ARG A 43 -15.34 -11.49 11.72
CA ARG A 43 -14.60 -12.74 11.79
C ARG A 43 -13.10 -12.55 12.03
N TYR A 44 -12.50 -11.53 11.43
CA TYR A 44 -11.04 -11.38 11.38
C TYR A 44 -10.51 -10.14 12.09
N GLY A 45 -11.39 -9.24 12.52
CA GLY A 45 -10.99 -7.95 13.09
C GLY A 45 -10.22 -7.03 12.12
N LYS A 46 -10.27 -7.35 10.80
CA LYS A 46 -9.62 -6.55 9.76
C LYS A 46 -10.59 -5.51 9.20
N LEU A 47 -10.06 -4.52 8.50
CA LEU A 47 -10.89 -3.55 7.80
C LEU A 47 -11.65 -4.21 6.65
N THR A 48 -12.95 -3.91 6.55
CA THR A 48 -13.79 -4.24 5.39
C THR A 48 -13.75 -3.16 4.31
N ILE A 49 -13.32 -1.95 4.67
CA ILE A 49 -13.12 -0.83 3.76
C ILE A 49 -11.66 -0.42 3.87
N ALA A 50 -10.94 -0.44 2.77
CA ALA A 50 -9.53 -0.05 2.71
C ALA A 50 -9.21 0.55 1.35
N THR A 51 -8.06 1.18 1.22
CA THR A 51 -7.51 1.51 -0.10
C THR A 51 -7.07 0.25 -0.80
N ASP A 52 -7.37 0.15 -2.10
CA ASP A 52 -7.06 -1.01 -2.93
C ASP A 52 -6.59 -0.58 -4.32
N GLN A 53 -5.90 -1.46 -5.04
CA GLN A 53 -5.47 -1.28 -6.43
C GLN A 53 -4.94 0.13 -6.72
N ASP A 54 -5.61 0.89 -7.59
CA ASP A 54 -5.19 2.22 -8.02
C ASP A 54 -5.08 3.23 -6.86
N GLN A 55 -5.91 3.09 -5.83
CA GLN A 55 -5.83 3.94 -4.64
C GLN A 55 -4.51 3.73 -3.90
N THR A 56 -4.12 2.47 -3.70
CA THR A 56 -2.84 2.12 -3.09
C THR A 56 -1.67 2.56 -3.98
N THR A 57 -1.78 2.34 -5.30
CA THR A 57 -0.75 2.77 -6.26
C THR A 57 -0.59 4.28 -6.25
N GLY A 58 -1.68 5.07 -6.22
CA GLY A 58 -1.62 6.52 -6.16
C GLY A 58 -0.90 7.05 -4.90
N LEU A 59 -1.16 6.44 -3.74
CA LEU A 59 -0.46 6.80 -2.50
C LEU A 59 1.02 6.40 -2.54
N ALA A 60 1.32 5.23 -3.10
CA ALA A 60 2.70 4.80 -3.31
C ALA A 60 3.45 5.77 -4.25
N LEU A 61 2.85 6.18 -5.35
CA LEU A 61 3.45 7.15 -6.28
C LEU A 61 3.82 8.48 -5.63
N LEU A 62 3.08 8.92 -4.61
CA LEU A 62 3.40 10.14 -3.85
C LEU A 62 4.61 9.97 -2.93
N THR A 63 4.85 8.79 -2.41
CA THR A 63 5.77 8.58 -1.29
C THR A 63 6.96 7.69 -1.61
N MET A 64 6.88 6.93 -2.71
CA MET A 64 7.89 5.96 -3.12
C MET A 64 9.12 6.65 -3.74
N PRO A 65 10.34 6.29 -3.32
CA PRO A 65 11.55 6.72 -3.99
C PRO A 65 11.71 6.04 -5.36
N ILE A 66 11.96 6.82 -6.41
CA ILE A 66 12.18 6.33 -7.77
C ILE A 66 13.60 6.67 -8.20
N ALA A 67 14.52 5.74 -7.99
CA ALA A 67 15.96 5.94 -8.21
C ALA A 67 16.30 6.40 -9.64
N THR A 68 15.62 5.87 -10.66
CA THR A 68 15.84 6.22 -12.08
C THR A 68 15.42 7.64 -12.44
N LYS A 69 14.65 8.32 -11.58
CA LYS A 69 14.14 9.68 -11.81
C LYS A 69 14.81 10.75 -10.96
N LYS A 70 15.82 10.40 -10.14
CA LYS A 70 16.51 11.35 -9.25
C LYS A 70 16.97 12.62 -9.98
N GLY A 71 16.62 13.77 -9.43
CA GLY A 71 17.00 15.07 -9.96
C GLY A 71 16.27 15.52 -11.23
N GLN A 72 15.35 14.74 -11.76
CA GLN A 72 14.52 15.13 -12.91
C GLN A 72 13.47 16.15 -12.49
N TYR A 73 13.18 17.12 -13.35
CA TYR A 73 12.13 18.12 -13.15
C TYR A 73 11.50 18.53 -14.46
N SER A 74 10.17 18.51 -14.53
CA SER A 74 9.40 18.96 -15.68
C SER A 74 7.98 19.34 -15.26
N ASN A 75 7.45 20.45 -15.79
CA ASN A 75 6.06 20.87 -15.63
C ASN A 75 5.54 20.91 -14.18
N GLY A 76 6.38 21.36 -13.22
CA GLY A 76 5.99 21.51 -11.82
C GLY A 76 6.04 20.23 -10.99
N LEU A 77 6.48 19.11 -11.58
CA LEU A 77 6.79 17.84 -10.93
C LEU A 77 8.29 17.57 -11.05
N GLY A 78 8.93 17.21 -9.97
CA GLY A 78 10.31 16.76 -9.97
C GLY A 78 10.52 15.61 -9.01
N TYR A 79 11.78 15.14 -8.95
CA TYR A 79 12.17 14.05 -8.05
C TYR A 79 13.42 14.48 -7.30
N THR A 80 13.44 14.30 -5.98
CA THR A 80 14.55 14.72 -5.12
C THR A 80 15.85 14.08 -5.58
N LYS A 81 16.97 14.80 -5.41
CA LYS A 81 18.29 14.30 -5.86
C LYS A 81 18.77 13.14 -4.98
N GLU A 82 18.44 13.18 -3.71
CA GLU A 82 18.89 12.24 -2.70
C GLU A 82 18.16 10.90 -2.82
N GLU A 83 16.82 10.93 -2.72
CA GLU A 83 16.02 9.71 -2.63
C GLU A 83 15.21 9.41 -3.91
N GLY A 84 14.95 10.42 -4.75
CA GLY A 84 14.06 10.28 -5.90
C GLY A 84 12.58 10.32 -5.53
N ILE A 85 12.23 10.96 -4.42
CA ILE A 85 10.86 11.17 -3.99
C ILE A 85 10.25 12.27 -4.86
N PRO A 86 9.00 12.14 -5.33
CA PRO A 86 8.35 13.19 -6.11
C PRO A 86 8.19 14.47 -5.29
N PHE A 87 8.43 15.62 -5.90
CA PHE A 87 8.15 16.94 -5.34
C PHE A 87 7.37 17.81 -6.33
N PHE A 88 6.60 18.74 -5.80
CA PHE A 88 5.60 19.50 -6.53
C PHE A 88 5.75 21.00 -6.31
N ASN A 89 5.39 21.78 -7.30
CA ASN A 89 5.24 23.23 -7.14
C ASN A 89 3.93 23.57 -6.41
N LYS A 90 3.82 24.82 -5.95
CA LYS A 90 2.66 25.31 -5.20
C LYS A 90 1.31 25.01 -5.88
N GLN A 91 1.20 25.20 -7.20
CA GLN A 91 -0.06 24.96 -7.92
C GLN A 91 -0.50 23.52 -7.86
N ARG A 92 0.43 22.58 -8.00
CA ARG A 92 0.13 21.13 -7.90
C ARG A 92 -0.26 20.72 -6.49
N VAL A 93 0.39 21.29 -5.46
CA VAL A 93 -0.01 21.06 -4.07
C VAL A 93 -1.43 21.55 -3.81
N LEU A 94 -1.77 22.74 -4.28
CA LEU A 94 -3.15 23.24 -4.17
C LEU A 94 -4.17 22.34 -4.85
N ASN A 95 -3.82 21.69 -5.97
CA ASN A 95 -4.71 20.71 -6.61
C ASN A 95 -4.91 19.47 -5.72
N PHE A 96 -3.87 18.96 -5.05
CA PHE A 96 -4.00 17.86 -4.08
C PHE A 96 -4.91 18.25 -2.92
N LEU A 97 -4.69 19.42 -2.35
CA LEU A 97 -5.52 19.93 -1.26
C LEU A 97 -6.99 20.03 -1.70
N ALA A 98 -7.25 20.63 -2.85
CA ALA A 98 -8.59 20.77 -3.40
C ALA A 98 -9.29 19.42 -3.70
N ALA A 99 -8.54 18.42 -4.15
CA ALA A 99 -9.10 17.11 -4.47
C ALA A 99 -9.51 16.33 -3.22
N ALA A 100 -8.73 16.45 -2.14
CA ALA A 100 -8.96 15.70 -0.90
C ALA A 100 -9.91 16.39 0.07
N TRP A 101 -10.27 17.66 -0.16
CA TRP A 101 -11.23 18.39 0.68
C TRP A 101 -12.63 17.81 0.62
N ASP A 102 -13.29 17.83 1.75
CA ASP A 102 -14.70 17.47 1.84
C ASP A 102 -15.58 18.60 1.31
N ARG A 103 -16.56 18.21 0.51
CA ARG A 103 -17.70 19.06 0.26
C ARG A 103 -18.62 18.98 1.48
N GLN A 104 -18.90 20.12 2.08
CA GLN A 104 -19.93 20.23 3.10
C GLN A 104 -21.29 19.78 2.53
N SER A 105 -22.21 19.38 3.40
CA SER A 105 -23.55 18.95 3.00
C SER A 105 -24.33 20.00 2.20
N ASP A 106 -23.96 21.29 2.32
CA ASP A 106 -24.49 22.41 1.56
C ASP A 106 -23.79 22.64 0.20
N GLY A 107 -22.81 21.78 -0.15
CA GLY A 107 -22.03 21.90 -1.38
C GLY A 107 -20.86 22.87 -1.32
N SER A 108 -20.67 23.58 -0.20
CA SER A 108 -19.49 24.42 0.03
C SER A 108 -18.24 23.53 0.21
N ILE A 109 -17.07 24.09 -0.13
CA ILE A 109 -15.78 23.45 0.10
C ILE A 109 -15.12 24.17 1.26
N ASP A 110 -14.75 23.44 2.30
CA ASP A 110 -13.94 23.98 3.37
C ASP A 110 -12.49 24.14 2.90
N TYR A 111 -12.13 25.38 2.57
CA TYR A 111 -10.79 25.75 2.08
C TYR A 111 -9.77 25.97 3.21
N MET A 112 -10.07 25.55 4.42
CA MET A 112 -9.30 25.87 5.63
C MET A 112 -8.03 25.02 5.82
N THR A 113 -7.68 24.17 4.88
CA THR A 113 -6.36 23.49 4.95
C THR A 113 -5.30 24.47 4.46
N GLU A 114 -4.52 25.01 5.38
CA GLU A 114 -3.39 25.86 5.03
C GLU A 114 -2.36 25.08 4.21
N LEU A 115 -1.71 25.78 3.28
CA LEU A 115 -0.62 25.19 2.53
C LEU A 115 0.48 24.80 3.51
N PRO A 116 0.94 23.53 3.53
CA PRO A 116 2.03 23.13 4.44
C PRO A 116 3.30 23.91 4.13
N GLU A 117 4.20 23.97 5.09
CA GLU A 117 5.52 24.55 4.84
C GLU A 117 6.29 23.71 3.80
N PRO A 118 7.05 24.37 2.90
CA PRO A 118 7.84 23.65 1.91
C PRO A 118 8.98 22.89 2.57
N ASP A 119 9.15 21.64 2.20
CA ASP A 119 10.16 20.73 2.77
C ASP A 119 11.33 20.45 1.80
N TYR A 120 11.27 20.96 0.56
CA TYR A 120 12.33 20.76 -0.42
C TYR A 120 12.69 22.03 -1.19
N LYS A 121 13.99 22.25 -1.43
CA LYS A 121 14.49 23.35 -2.23
C LYS A 121 15.17 22.86 -3.51
N PHE A 122 14.71 23.37 -4.64
CA PHE A 122 15.28 23.08 -5.94
C PHE A 122 15.54 24.36 -6.73
N ASN A 123 16.78 24.59 -7.18
CA ASN A 123 17.21 25.79 -7.90
C ASN A 123 16.78 27.10 -7.20
N GLY A 124 16.87 27.14 -5.87
CA GLY A 124 16.54 28.32 -5.05
C GLY A 124 15.06 28.61 -4.87
N LYS A 125 14.18 27.72 -5.33
CA LYS A 125 12.72 27.80 -5.15
C LYS A 125 12.23 26.73 -4.18
N ASP A 126 11.13 27.05 -3.50
CA ASP A 126 10.48 26.17 -2.54
C ASP A 126 9.51 25.20 -3.24
N TYR A 127 9.54 23.95 -2.83
CA TYR A 127 8.71 22.85 -3.29
C TYR A 127 8.28 21.96 -2.13
N TRP A 128 7.33 21.09 -2.37
CA TRP A 128 6.75 20.14 -1.42
C TRP A 128 6.93 18.72 -1.91
N THR A 129 7.52 17.88 -1.09
CA THR A 129 7.58 16.45 -1.42
C THR A 129 6.21 15.80 -1.32
N GLY A 130 6.05 14.64 -1.96
CA GLY A 130 4.82 13.85 -1.80
C GLY A 130 4.58 13.42 -0.36
N ARG A 131 5.64 13.25 0.44
CA ARG A 131 5.52 12.98 1.88
C ARG A 131 4.93 14.17 2.64
N ALA A 132 5.35 15.40 2.34
CA ALA A 132 4.76 16.60 2.93
C ALA A 132 3.29 16.76 2.56
N VAL A 133 2.95 16.52 1.28
CA VAL A 133 1.54 16.55 0.82
C VAL A 133 0.69 15.53 1.58
N VAL A 134 1.15 14.28 1.72
CA VAL A 134 0.45 13.25 2.48
C VAL A 134 0.30 13.62 3.94
N SER A 135 1.36 14.16 4.56
CA SER A 135 1.37 14.55 5.97
C SER A 135 0.31 15.59 6.31
N THR A 136 -0.06 16.46 5.35
CA THR A 136 -1.14 17.44 5.54
C THR A 136 -2.50 16.80 5.86
N PHE A 137 -2.70 15.53 5.47
CA PHE A 137 -3.96 14.81 5.67
C PHE A 137 -3.88 13.76 6.79
N LEU A 138 -2.70 13.52 7.34
CA LEU A 138 -2.55 12.62 8.49
C LEU A 138 -2.95 13.36 9.77
N PRO A 139 -3.73 12.72 10.66
CA PRO A 139 -4.09 13.35 11.92
C PRO A 139 -2.89 13.43 12.87
N ASP A 140 -2.76 14.53 13.62
CA ASP A 140 -1.65 14.82 14.53
C ASP A 140 -1.42 13.75 15.61
N PHE A 141 -2.46 13.01 15.99
CA PHE A 141 -2.34 11.93 16.96
C PHE A 141 -1.73 10.65 16.39
N LEU A 142 -1.54 10.57 15.07
CA LEU A 142 -1.09 9.34 14.41
C LEU A 142 0.40 9.13 14.60
N ASN A 143 0.71 8.09 15.35
CA ASN A 143 2.06 7.57 15.54
C ASN A 143 2.06 6.10 15.13
N ALA A 144 2.81 5.75 14.08
CA ALA A 144 2.85 4.40 13.56
C ALA A 144 4.24 4.07 13.00
N THR A 145 4.68 2.85 13.24
CA THR A 145 5.92 2.31 12.65
C THR A 145 5.66 0.87 12.25
N PHE A 146 5.85 0.56 10.97
CA PHE A 146 5.63 -0.78 10.43
C PHE A 146 6.52 -1.07 9.22
N GLU A 147 6.72 -2.35 8.92
CA GLU A 147 7.46 -2.81 7.74
C GLU A 147 6.58 -2.63 6.49
N GLY A 148 7.07 -1.89 5.50
CA GLY A 148 6.44 -1.73 4.19
C GLY A 148 6.61 -2.98 3.30
N ASN A 149 6.17 -2.90 2.05
CA ASN A 149 6.35 -4.00 1.09
C ASN A 149 7.59 -3.81 0.21
N ASN A 150 8.05 -2.57 0.04
CA ASN A 150 9.17 -2.30 -0.82
C ASN A 150 10.49 -2.82 -0.22
N PRO A 151 11.27 -3.59 -1.00
CA PRO A 151 12.60 -4.01 -0.55
C PRO A 151 13.57 -2.82 -0.53
N VAL A 152 14.44 -2.79 0.45
CA VAL A 152 15.60 -1.89 0.47
C VAL A 152 16.56 -2.34 -0.63
N ARG A 153 17.03 -1.39 -1.44
CA ARG A 153 18.01 -1.64 -2.49
C ARG A 153 19.32 -0.94 -2.15
N ASP A 154 20.42 -1.59 -2.50
CA ASP A 154 21.75 -1.01 -2.41
C ASP A 154 22.04 0.00 -3.55
N GLU A 155 23.28 0.50 -3.62
CA GLU A 155 23.72 1.48 -4.63
C GLU A 155 23.66 0.91 -6.06
N ASP A 156 23.79 -0.39 -6.23
CA ASP A 156 23.72 -1.11 -7.49
C ASP A 156 22.27 -1.50 -7.87
N GLY A 157 21.29 -1.15 -7.01
CA GLY A 157 19.87 -1.46 -7.21
C GLY A 157 19.48 -2.88 -6.82
N LEU A 158 20.38 -3.66 -6.23
CA LEU A 158 20.10 -5.02 -5.77
C LEU A 158 19.35 -5.01 -4.44
N MET A 159 18.49 -6.01 -4.24
CA MET A 159 17.74 -6.14 -2.98
C MET A 159 18.67 -6.55 -1.84
N VAL A 160 18.68 -5.75 -0.79
CA VAL A 160 19.43 -6.05 0.44
C VAL A 160 18.73 -7.17 1.19
N ARG A 161 19.49 -8.22 1.54
CA ARG A 161 18.97 -9.39 2.25
C ARG A 161 19.65 -9.56 3.60
N LYS A 162 18.91 -10.01 4.60
CA LYS A 162 19.45 -10.47 5.88
C LYS A 162 19.38 -11.97 5.98
N GLN A 163 20.41 -12.56 6.58
CA GLN A 163 20.46 -13.97 6.90
C GLN A 163 19.47 -14.29 8.03
N LEU A 164 18.72 -15.37 7.87
CA LEU A 164 17.85 -15.93 8.91
C LEU A 164 18.58 -17.03 9.68
N TYR A 165 18.10 -17.32 10.87
CA TYR A 165 18.66 -18.43 11.69
C TYR A 165 18.24 -19.80 11.18
N ARG A 166 17.32 -19.88 10.22
CA ARG A 166 16.88 -21.14 9.63
C ARG A 166 17.91 -21.60 8.61
N GLN A 167 18.44 -22.80 8.81
CA GLN A 167 19.32 -23.43 7.85
C GLN A 167 18.50 -24.20 6.80
N LEU A 168 18.85 -24.01 5.54
CA LEU A 168 18.26 -24.75 4.42
C LEU A 168 18.88 -26.15 4.32
N TYR A 169 18.22 -27.03 3.58
CA TYR A 169 18.65 -28.42 3.40
C TYR A 169 20.07 -28.58 2.81
N ASN A 170 20.51 -27.61 2.03
CA ASN A 170 21.87 -27.57 1.44
C ASN A 170 22.96 -27.07 2.42
N GLY A 171 22.60 -26.78 3.65
CA GLY A 171 23.52 -26.24 4.67
C GLY A 171 23.67 -24.72 4.66
N GLU A 172 23.12 -24.02 3.69
CA GLU A 172 23.08 -22.56 3.66
C GLU A 172 22.00 -22.04 4.59
N PHE A 173 22.17 -20.79 5.04
CA PHE A 173 21.13 -20.12 5.81
C PHE A 173 20.12 -19.45 4.88
N ASP A 174 18.84 -19.57 5.23
CA ASP A 174 17.77 -18.85 4.56
C ASP A 174 17.99 -17.34 4.67
N THR A 175 17.56 -16.60 3.67
CA THR A 175 17.70 -15.15 3.63
C THR A 175 16.35 -14.48 3.39
N LYS A 176 16.09 -13.38 4.08
CA LYS A 176 14.90 -12.55 3.89
C LYS A 176 15.30 -11.17 3.39
N GLU A 177 14.57 -10.65 2.44
CA GLU A 177 14.71 -9.27 1.98
C GLU A 177 14.47 -8.29 3.14
N ILE A 178 15.32 -7.28 3.24
CA ILE A 178 15.08 -6.16 4.14
C ILE A 178 14.10 -5.24 3.45
N LYS A 179 12.98 -4.99 4.10
CA LYS A 179 11.96 -4.05 3.62
C LYS A 179 12.12 -2.69 4.28
N GLU A 180 11.67 -1.66 3.58
CA GLU A 180 11.65 -0.31 4.13
C GLU A 180 10.73 -0.23 5.36
N VAL A 181 11.02 0.74 6.23
CA VAL A 181 10.20 1.01 7.41
C VAL A 181 9.41 2.29 7.17
N VAL A 182 8.11 2.19 7.24
CA VAL A 182 7.21 3.33 7.27
C VAL A 182 7.18 3.88 8.68
N ASN A 183 7.51 5.16 8.84
CA ASN A 183 7.53 5.83 10.12
C ASN A 183 6.72 7.12 10.07
N ILE A 184 5.65 7.16 10.87
CA ILE A 184 4.78 8.32 11.04
C ILE A 184 4.90 8.77 12.51
N ARG A 185 5.13 10.05 12.73
CA ARG A 185 5.20 10.68 14.05
C ARG A 185 4.41 11.97 14.05
N ASP A 186 3.50 12.10 15.01
CA ASP A 186 2.64 13.28 15.18
C ASP A 186 2.01 13.75 13.85
N GLY A 187 1.47 12.78 13.08
CA GLY A 187 0.86 13.03 11.78
C GLY A 187 1.84 13.34 10.64
N VAL A 188 3.14 13.27 10.85
CA VAL A 188 4.15 13.51 9.81
C VAL A 188 4.75 12.20 9.31
N LEU A 189 4.70 11.97 7.99
CA LEU A 189 5.37 10.83 7.35
C LEU A 189 6.85 11.12 7.18
N LEU A 190 7.67 10.58 8.07
CA LEU A 190 9.12 10.78 8.09
C LEU A 190 9.85 9.90 7.08
N SER A 191 9.42 8.66 6.89
CA SER A 191 10.07 7.71 5.97
C SER A 191 9.10 6.64 5.49
N GLY A 192 9.50 5.94 4.42
CA GLY A 192 8.79 4.80 3.84
C GLY A 192 7.74 5.20 2.81
N THR A 193 7.19 4.16 2.16
CA THR A 193 6.16 4.27 1.13
C THR A 193 4.81 3.87 1.70
N LEU A 194 3.78 4.66 1.41
CA LEU A 194 2.41 4.31 1.76
C LEU A 194 1.84 3.32 0.75
N ASP A 195 1.90 2.08 1.11
CA ASP A 195 1.48 0.94 0.29
C ASP A 195 0.29 0.18 0.92
N LYS A 196 0.04 -1.03 0.45
CA LYS A 196 -1.03 -1.91 0.96
C LYS A 196 -0.90 -2.22 2.46
N ASN A 197 0.30 -2.21 3.03
CA ASN A 197 0.49 -2.46 4.47
C ASN A 197 0.05 -1.25 5.32
N ALA A 198 0.11 -0.04 4.75
CA ALA A 198 -0.31 1.16 5.45
C ALA A 198 -1.84 1.32 5.52
N PHE A 199 -2.51 1.15 4.40
CA PHE A 199 -3.93 1.49 4.23
C PHE A 199 -4.77 0.39 3.61
N GLY A 200 -4.17 -0.71 3.13
CA GLY A 200 -4.87 -1.81 2.51
C GLY A 200 -5.56 -2.73 3.52
N GLU A 201 -6.25 -3.74 3.02
CA GLU A 201 -6.99 -4.73 3.81
C GLU A 201 -6.14 -5.40 4.90
N GLY A 202 -4.85 -5.63 4.64
CA GLY A 202 -3.89 -6.16 5.60
C GLY A 202 -3.33 -5.12 6.57
N GLY A 203 -3.59 -3.83 6.33
CA GLY A 203 -3.01 -2.71 7.05
C GLY A 203 -3.71 -2.42 8.36
N ALA A 204 -3.60 -3.32 9.32
CA ALA A 204 -4.06 -3.05 10.69
C ALA A 204 -3.28 -1.92 11.40
N SER A 205 -2.25 -1.39 10.76
CA SER A 205 -1.26 -0.53 11.42
C SER A 205 -1.78 0.87 11.75
N ILE A 206 -2.69 1.42 10.95
CA ILE A 206 -3.21 2.78 11.13
C ILE A 206 -4.60 2.78 11.77
N ALA A 207 -5.49 1.88 11.35
CA ALA A 207 -6.87 1.83 11.85
C ALA A 207 -7.00 1.75 13.39
N PRO A 208 -6.20 0.95 14.11
CA PRO A 208 -6.29 0.88 15.56
C PRO A 208 -6.12 2.23 16.26
N ALA A 209 -5.30 3.14 15.73
CA ALA A 209 -5.07 4.45 16.32
C ALA A 209 -6.35 5.30 16.40
N PHE A 210 -7.22 5.19 15.40
CA PHE A 210 -8.51 5.90 15.39
C PHE A 210 -9.45 5.38 16.48
N PHE A 211 -9.50 4.06 16.68
CA PHE A 211 -10.33 3.46 17.72
C PHE A 211 -9.78 3.74 19.13
N TYR A 212 -8.48 3.75 19.29
CA TYR A 212 -7.85 4.17 20.54
C TYR A 212 -8.17 5.62 20.87
N ARG A 213 -8.18 6.50 19.87
CA ARG A 213 -8.38 7.94 20.09
C ARG A 213 -9.84 8.31 20.32
N TYR A 214 -10.77 7.71 19.58
CA TYR A 214 -12.17 8.16 19.50
C TYR A 214 -13.19 7.13 20.02
N GLY A 215 -12.77 5.93 20.41
CA GLY A 215 -13.67 4.83 20.69
C GLY A 215 -14.24 4.19 19.41
N TYR A 216 -15.10 3.18 19.57
CA TYR A 216 -15.55 2.36 18.44
C TYR A 216 -16.41 3.14 17.43
N ASP A 217 -17.51 3.74 17.89
CA ASP A 217 -18.49 4.38 16.98
C ASP A 217 -17.91 5.61 16.28
N LYS A 218 -17.36 6.53 17.05
CA LYS A 218 -16.74 7.74 16.48
C LYS A 218 -15.47 7.41 15.69
N GLY A 219 -14.72 6.41 16.11
CA GLY A 219 -13.52 5.93 15.42
C GLY A 219 -13.86 5.40 14.04
N GLN A 220 -14.95 4.66 13.86
CA GLN A 220 -15.43 4.21 12.55
C GLN A 220 -15.75 5.40 11.62
N GLU A 221 -16.51 6.36 12.11
CA GLU A 221 -16.93 7.54 11.34
C GLU A 221 -15.70 8.32 10.83
N VAL A 222 -14.77 8.63 11.72
CA VAL A 222 -13.56 9.40 11.39
C VAL A 222 -12.63 8.60 10.46
N LEU A 223 -12.55 7.28 10.63
CA LEU A 223 -11.74 6.43 9.77
C LEU A 223 -12.32 6.33 8.36
N VAL A 224 -13.63 6.26 8.19
CA VAL A 224 -14.28 6.30 6.86
C VAL A 224 -13.98 7.60 6.15
N ASP A 225 -14.10 8.74 6.84
CA ASP A 225 -13.77 10.04 6.28
C ASP A 225 -12.29 10.12 5.86
N PHE A 226 -11.40 9.66 6.73
CA PHE A 226 -9.98 9.56 6.46
C PHE A 226 -9.68 8.72 5.18
N ILE A 227 -10.26 7.51 5.06
CA ILE A 227 -10.09 6.66 3.87
C ILE A 227 -10.61 7.36 2.60
N ASN A 228 -11.74 8.07 2.69
CA ASN A 228 -12.29 8.82 1.56
C ASN A 228 -11.35 9.95 1.11
N LYS A 229 -10.74 10.70 2.04
CA LYS A 229 -9.76 11.74 1.74
C LYS A 229 -8.53 11.16 1.04
N PHE A 230 -8.00 10.07 1.56
CA PHE A 230 -6.85 9.39 0.97
C PHE A 230 -7.16 8.75 -0.39
N THR A 231 -8.37 8.26 -0.60
CA THR A 231 -8.82 7.79 -1.92
C THR A 231 -8.80 8.93 -2.95
N ARG A 232 -9.32 10.11 -2.61
CA ARG A 232 -9.31 11.27 -3.52
C ARG A 232 -7.89 11.76 -3.79
N LEU A 233 -7.04 11.79 -2.76
CA LEU A 233 -5.62 12.13 -2.88
C LEU A 233 -4.90 11.18 -3.83
N ALA A 234 -5.15 9.88 -3.74
CA ALA A 234 -4.59 8.87 -4.62
C ALA A 234 -4.98 9.08 -6.08
N PHE A 235 -6.24 9.36 -6.36
CA PHE A 235 -6.69 9.66 -7.73
C PHE A 235 -6.10 10.95 -8.28
N GLU A 236 -5.92 11.96 -7.44
CA GLU A 236 -5.23 13.17 -7.88
C GLU A 236 -3.74 12.91 -8.16
N ALA A 237 -3.10 12.00 -7.41
CA ALA A 237 -1.74 11.57 -7.69
C ALA A 237 -1.61 10.94 -9.08
N HIS A 238 -2.54 10.06 -9.47
CA HIS A 238 -2.57 9.51 -10.82
C HIS A 238 -2.69 10.56 -11.91
N LYS A 239 -3.51 11.59 -11.71
CA LYS A 239 -3.65 12.69 -12.69
C LYS A 239 -2.37 13.52 -12.80
N GLN A 240 -1.70 13.78 -11.69
CA GLN A 240 -0.55 14.69 -11.67
C GLN A 240 0.77 14.02 -12.02
N ILE A 241 0.97 12.76 -11.63
CA ILE A 241 2.21 12.01 -11.84
C ILE A 241 2.11 11.20 -13.13
N GLY A 242 0.96 10.59 -13.38
CA GLY A 242 0.73 9.61 -14.43
C GLY A 242 1.28 8.24 -14.06
N TYR A 243 0.51 7.20 -14.34
CA TYR A 243 0.91 5.81 -14.16
C TYR A 243 0.23 4.94 -15.21
N THR A 244 1.00 4.04 -15.81
CA THR A 244 0.49 3.02 -16.73
C THR A 244 1.39 1.80 -16.70
N ILE A 245 0.82 0.63 -16.94
CA ILE A 245 1.55 -0.61 -17.18
C ILE A 245 1.49 -0.85 -18.68
N THR A 246 2.65 -1.00 -19.30
CA THR A 246 2.79 -1.22 -20.73
C THR A 246 3.12 -2.67 -21.04
N VAL A 247 2.97 -3.10 -22.29
CA VAL A 247 3.35 -4.45 -22.73
C VAL A 247 4.82 -4.77 -22.41
N PRO A 248 5.79 -3.86 -22.60
CA PRO A 248 7.16 -4.05 -22.15
C PRO A 248 7.30 -4.39 -20.66
N ASP A 249 6.53 -3.77 -19.79
CA ASP A 249 6.60 -4.03 -18.34
C ASP A 249 6.16 -5.46 -17.99
N CYS A 250 5.37 -6.08 -18.84
CA CYS A 250 4.90 -7.46 -18.70
C CYS A 250 5.76 -8.48 -19.49
N SER A 251 6.75 -8.02 -20.26
CA SER A 251 7.53 -8.87 -21.14
C SER A 251 8.92 -9.16 -20.59
N LEU A 252 9.15 -10.39 -20.15
CA LEU A 252 10.47 -10.86 -19.70
C LEU A 252 11.55 -10.77 -20.79
N SER A 253 11.18 -10.79 -22.09
CA SER A 253 12.11 -10.71 -23.19
C SER A 253 12.75 -9.33 -23.37
N LEU A 254 12.12 -8.27 -22.82
CA LEU A 254 12.62 -6.90 -22.92
C LEU A 254 13.42 -6.46 -21.69
N LEU A 255 13.41 -7.26 -20.63
CA LEU A 255 14.10 -6.94 -19.36
C LEU A 255 15.49 -7.58 -19.23
N ASP A 256 15.97 -8.27 -20.27
CA ASP A 256 17.25 -9.01 -20.27
C ASP A 256 17.39 -10.03 -19.11
N VAL A 257 16.26 -10.40 -18.48
CA VAL A 257 16.22 -11.32 -17.33
C VAL A 257 15.84 -12.75 -17.73
N ARG A 258 15.63 -13.00 -19.02
CA ARG A 258 15.17 -14.31 -19.53
C ARG A 258 16.15 -15.44 -19.22
N GLU A 259 17.44 -15.23 -19.49
CA GLU A 259 18.46 -16.25 -19.23
C GLU A 259 18.69 -16.49 -17.73
N PRO A 260 18.84 -15.46 -16.87
CA PRO A 260 18.92 -15.65 -15.44
C PRO A 260 17.69 -16.39 -14.84
N ILE A 261 16.48 -16.06 -15.31
CA ILE A 261 15.26 -16.75 -14.87
C ILE A 261 15.27 -18.21 -15.30
N LYS A 262 15.69 -18.49 -16.54
CA LYS A 262 15.78 -19.86 -17.06
C LYS A 262 16.79 -20.70 -16.27
N GLU A 263 17.96 -20.13 -15.99
CA GLU A 263 18.98 -20.80 -15.15
C GLU A 263 18.44 -21.13 -13.76
N GLN A 264 17.73 -20.17 -13.12
CA GLN A 264 17.09 -20.42 -11.82
C GLN A 264 16.01 -21.49 -11.91
N TYR A 265 15.17 -21.44 -12.95
CA TYR A 265 14.14 -22.47 -13.19
C TYR A 265 14.75 -23.86 -13.38
N ASP A 266 15.82 -23.98 -14.17
CA ASP A 266 16.51 -25.25 -14.40
C ASP A 266 17.16 -25.78 -13.10
N MET A 267 17.72 -24.88 -12.29
CA MET A 267 18.29 -25.23 -10.99
C MET A 267 17.22 -25.75 -10.03
N VAL A 268 16.12 -25.00 -9.89
CA VAL A 268 15.00 -25.39 -9.02
C VAL A 268 14.38 -26.73 -9.51
N SER A 269 14.17 -26.87 -10.80
CA SER A 269 13.64 -28.11 -11.38
C SER A 269 14.52 -29.34 -11.08
N LYS A 270 15.84 -29.17 -11.15
CA LYS A 270 16.79 -30.23 -10.76
C LYS A 270 16.71 -30.56 -9.26
N GLN A 271 16.51 -29.56 -8.41
CA GLN A 271 16.34 -29.78 -6.97
C GLN A 271 15.03 -30.52 -6.68
N ILE A 272 13.92 -30.11 -7.31
CA ILE A 272 12.63 -30.80 -7.17
C ILE A 272 12.75 -32.26 -7.58
N MET A 273 13.41 -32.55 -8.73
CA MET A 273 13.61 -33.93 -9.16
C MET A 273 14.46 -34.76 -8.18
N LYS A 274 15.44 -34.14 -7.52
CA LYS A 274 16.23 -34.81 -6.47
C LYS A 274 15.37 -35.14 -5.24
N ILE A 275 14.56 -34.17 -4.80
CA ILE A 275 13.65 -34.35 -3.66
C ILE A 275 12.62 -35.43 -3.98
N GLN A 276 12.02 -35.39 -5.20
CA GLN A 276 11.06 -36.39 -5.65
C GLN A 276 11.69 -37.81 -5.61
N LYS A 277 12.89 -37.96 -6.16
CA LYS A 277 13.60 -39.26 -6.10
C LYS A 277 13.92 -39.73 -4.69
N ALA A 278 14.30 -38.80 -3.81
CA ALA A 278 14.56 -39.11 -2.40
C ALA A 278 13.27 -39.53 -1.67
N TYR A 279 12.13 -38.87 -1.99
CA TYR A 279 10.82 -39.26 -1.50
C TYR A 279 10.40 -40.66 -1.98
N ASP A 280 10.50 -40.92 -3.29
CA ASP A 280 10.15 -42.19 -3.91
C ASP A 280 11.02 -43.33 -3.33
N ASN A 281 12.28 -43.06 -3.07
CA ASN A 281 13.23 -44.00 -2.47
C ASN A 281 13.15 -44.10 -0.93
N ARG A 282 12.26 -43.33 -0.29
CA ARG A 282 12.12 -43.23 1.18
C ARG A 282 13.42 -42.83 1.89
N THR A 283 14.25 -42.01 1.26
CA THR A 283 15.52 -41.52 1.80
C THR A 283 15.45 -40.07 2.28
N LEU A 284 14.26 -39.42 2.20
CA LEU A 284 14.03 -38.11 2.81
C LEU A 284 14.14 -38.23 4.33
N HIS A 285 14.85 -37.29 4.94
CA HIS A 285 14.93 -37.18 6.38
C HIS A 285 13.56 -36.86 6.95
N GLU A 286 12.99 -37.78 7.73
CA GLU A 286 11.71 -37.51 8.42
C GLU A 286 11.93 -36.47 9.53
N LEU A 287 11.21 -35.37 9.46
CA LEU A 287 11.13 -34.44 10.59
C LEU A 287 10.08 -34.98 11.57
N PRO A 288 10.38 -34.99 12.88
CA PRO A 288 9.39 -35.34 13.88
C PRO A 288 8.12 -34.52 13.71
N ASP A 289 6.97 -35.14 13.80
CA ASP A 289 5.63 -34.50 13.75
C ASP A 289 5.16 -33.94 12.39
N LEU A 290 5.89 -34.17 11.30
CA LEU A 290 5.43 -33.80 9.96
C LEU A 290 5.13 -35.04 9.12
N THR A 291 4.08 -34.97 8.31
CA THR A 291 3.80 -36.00 7.31
C THR A 291 4.83 -35.91 6.16
N PRO A 292 5.10 -37.02 5.43
CA PRO A 292 6.00 -36.96 4.26
C PRO A 292 5.66 -35.92 3.24
N SER A 293 4.38 -35.59 3.06
CA SER A 293 3.91 -34.51 2.17
C SER A 293 4.24 -33.11 2.68
N ASP A 294 4.39 -32.93 4.00
CA ASP A 294 4.72 -31.64 4.59
C ASP A 294 6.24 -31.39 4.63
N GLN A 295 7.03 -32.42 4.32
CA GLN A 295 8.50 -32.35 4.30
C GLN A 295 9.04 -31.99 2.91
N THR A 296 8.23 -32.04 1.86
CA THR A 296 8.57 -31.73 0.46
C THR A 296 8.16 -30.33 0.08
#